data_0d6bf9b3f935230f6efa2b844e9d0323
#
_entry.id   0d6bf9b3f935230f6efa2b844e9d0323
#
_cell.length_a   1.000
_cell.length_b   1.000
_cell.length_c   1.000
_cell.angle_alpha   90.00
_cell.angle_beta   90.00
_cell.angle_gamma   90.00
#
_symmetry.space_group_name_H-M   'P 1'
#
loop_
_entity.id
_entity.type
_entity.pdbx_description
1 polymer ?
#
loop_
_entity_poly.entity_id
_entity_poly.type
_entity_poly.pdbx_seq_one_letter_code
_entity_poly.pdbx_strand_id
1 'polypeptide(L)'
;MNTVCKYSYEQLHALTLAVFKKAGCSESDARLATEVLLSADLRGVDSHGIARLTGYIRLWEAGRVNAQPHIRKVHETPSTAVVDGDAGLGLVVAPFAMNIAIEKAQQCGTGWVSVRNSNHFGIAGYHAMMALEHDMIGIAMTNASALVAPTFSMERMLGTNPIAVAIPAGSEPAFVADMATTTAANGKLELLQRKNQDTPGGWVQDKDGKATQDAHALKSGGALLPLGSDREHGSHKGYALGSIVDIFSAVLSGASYGPWAPPFPAYVPMPEHMPGQGLGHFFGAMRIDAFREAAAFKEHMDRWIRRFREAQPLNVAQPVLIPGDPERTCTEDRMKNGIPLVASVVAELEQLLHKLELPAALLQGLAAE
;
A
#
# COMPACT_ATOMS: atom_id res chain seq x y z
N MET A 1 -25.50 -15.57 2.47
CA MET A 1 -25.15 -14.63 1.39
C MET A 1 -24.50 -13.43 2.05
N ASN A 2 -23.27 -13.09 1.70
CA ASN A 2 -22.64 -11.86 2.22
C ASN A 2 -23.31 -10.67 1.53
N THR A 3 -24.23 -10.01 2.23
CA THR A 3 -24.84 -8.77 1.73
C THR A 3 -23.75 -7.74 1.53
N VAL A 4 -23.59 -7.28 0.30
CA VAL A 4 -22.66 -6.20 -0.07
C VAL A 4 -23.48 -4.92 -0.12
N CYS A 5 -23.15 -3.94 0.72
CA CYS A 5 -23.73 -2.61 0.66
C CYS A 5 -22.81 -1.69 -0.13
N LYS A 6 -23.37 -0.82 -0.96
CA LYS A 6 -22.63 0.18 -1.70
C LYS A 6 -22.73 1.54 -1.02
N TYR A 7 -21.65 2.29 -1.04
CA TYR A 7 -21.53 3.63 -0.48
C TYR A 7 -20.89 4.57 -1.50
N SER A 8 -21.33 5.81 -1.60
CA SER A 8 -20.66 6.76 -2.45
C SER A 8 -19.29 7.13 -1.88
N TYR A 9 -18.39 7.57 -2.75
CA TYR A 9 -17.07 8.07 -2.33
C TYR A 9 -17.23 9.22 -1.33
N GLU A 10 -18.14 10.15 -1.56
CA GLU A 10 -18.39 11.31 -0.72
C GLU A 10 -18.84 10.91 0.70
N GLN A 11 -19.69 9.89 0.82
CA GLN A 11 -20.13 9.38 2.12
C GLN A 11 -18.96 8.76 2.90
N LEU A 12 -18.18 7.87 2.25
CA LEU A 12 -17.02 7.27 2.90
C LEU A 12 -15.93 8.31 3.22
N HIS A 13 -15.79 9.33 2.37
CA HIS A 13 -14.89 10.44 2.61
C HIS A 13 -15.30 11.24 3.85
N ALA A 14 -16.58 11.62 3.96
CA ALA A 14 -17.09 12.35 5.13
C ALA A 14 -16.92 11.55 6.44
N LEU A 15 -17.20 10.23 6.41
CA LEU A 15 -17.00 9.32 7.53
C LEU A 15 -15.53 9.26 7.94
N THR A 16 -14.65 8.97 6.99
CA THR A 16 -13.22 8.77 7.23
C THR A 16 -12.56 10.05 7.76
N LEU A 17 -12.91 11.20 7.16
CA LEU A 17 -12.47 12.52 7.60
C LEU A 17 -12.90 12.80 9.06
N ALA A 18 -14.16 12.53 9.41
CA ALA A 18 -14.68 12.72 10.77
C ALA A 18 -13.92 11.82 11.78
N VAL A 19 -13.60 10.58 11.41
CA VAL A 19 -12.85 9.65 12.25
C VAL A 19 -11.43 10.13 12.49
N PHE A 20 -10.68 10.56 11.47
CA PHE A 20 -9.32 11.06 11.66
C PHE A 20 -9.29 12.38 12.44
N LYS A 21 -10.27 13.26 12.24
CA LYS A 21 -10.41 14.48 13.05
C LYS A 21 -10.68 14.15 14.52
N LYS A 22 -11.54 13.18 14.82
CA LYS A 22 -11.83 12.73 16.19
C LYS A 22 -10.59 12.09 16.85
N ALA A 23 -9.71 11.47 16.07
CA ALA A 23 -8.41 10.99 16.53
C ALA A 23 -7.36 12.10 16.75
N GLY A 24 -7.71 13.36 16.51
CA GLY A 24 -6.86 14.52 16.79
C GLY A 24 -5.98 14.98 15.64
N CYS A 25 -6.16 14.45 14.42
CA CYS A 25 -5.46 14.96 13.24
C CYS A 25 -5.89 16.40 12.92
N SER A 26 -4.97 17.18 12.38
CA SER A 26 -5.30 18.50 11.80
C SER A 26 -6.30 18.33 10.65
N GLU A 27 -7.04 19.39 10.28
CA GLU A 27 -7.98 19.34 9.15
C GLU A 27 -7.30 18.92 7.85
N SER A 28 -6.10 19.44 7.58
CA SER A 28 -5.31 19.12 6.40
C SER A 28 -4.84 17.65 6.39
N ASP A 29 -4.32 17.17 7.51
CA ASP A 29 -3.81 15.81 7.62
C ASP A 29 -4.93 14.78 7.59
N ALA A 30 -6.07 15.07 8.23
CA ALA A 30 -7.25 14.22 8.20
C ALA A 30 -7.80 14.08 6.76
N ARG A 31 -7.85 15.19 6.01
CA ARG A 31 -8.26 15.18 4.61
C ARG A 31 -7.30 14.35 3.75
N LEU A 32 -6.00 14.63 3.84
CA LEU A 32 -4.97 13.90 3.10
C LEU A 32 -4.99 12.40 3.43
N ALA A 33 -5.04 12.05 4.72
CA ALA A 33 -5.13 10.65 5.14
C ALA A 33 -6.39 9.96 4.60
N THR A 34 -7.51 10.67 4.52
CA THR A 34 -8.77 10.17 3.94
C THR A 34 -8.62 9.89 2.46
N GLU A 35 -8.05 10.82 1.69
CA GLU A 35 -7.83 10.69 0.26
C GLU A 35 -6.90 9.50 -0.06
N VAL A 36 -5.78 9.40 0.65
CA VAL A 36 -4.84 8.28 0.51
C VAL A 36 -5.51 6.95 0.82
N LEU A 37 -6.26 6.87 1.93
CA LEU A 37 -6.93 5.63 2.33
C LEU A 37 -7.98 5.19 1.32
N LEU A 38 -8.87 6.08 0.91
CA LEU A 38 -9.97 5.75 0.00
C LEU A 38 -9.52 5.55 -1.45
N SER A 39 -8.33 6.04 -1.82
CA SER A 39 -7.75 5.72 -3.13
C SER A 39 -7.58 4.21 -3.33
N ALA A 40 -7.32 3.46 -2.26
CA ALA A 40 -7.25 2.01 -2.30
C ALA A 40 -8.62 1.39 -2.62
N ASP A 41 -9.69 1.86 -1.97
CA ASP A 41 -11.05 1.40 -2.25
C ASP A 41 -11.45 1.72 -3.68
N LEU A 42 -11.21 2.94 -4.17
CA LEU A 42 -11.50 3.30 -5.56
C LEU A 42 -10.79 2.39 -6.56
N ARG A 43 -9.55 2.07 -6.30
CA ARG A 43 -8.71 1.23 -7.18
C ARG A 43 -8.93 -0.28 -7.02
N GLY A 44 -9.91 -0.71 -6.22
CA GLY A 44 -10.22 -2.13 -6.02
C GLY A 44 -9.26 -2.87 -5.08
N VAL A 45 -8.45 -2.14 -4.34
CA VAL A 45 -7.51 -2.72 -3.34
C VAL A 45 -8.14 -2.66 -1.95
N ASP A 46 -9.31 -3.28 -1.77
CA ASP A 46 -10.15 -3.23 -0.57
C ASP A 46 -9.42 -3.62 0.73
N SER A 47 -8.37 -4.42 0.60
CA SER A 47 -7.55 -4.83 1.74
C SER A 47 -6.73 -3.70 2.37
N HIS A 48 -6.57 -2.56 1.68
CA HIS A 48 -5.77 -1.40 2.10
C HIS A 48 -6.57 -0.10 2.20
N GLY A 49 -7.88 -0.16 1.96
CA GLY A 49 -8.83 0.95 2.02
C GLY A 49 -9.49 1.10 3.40
N ILE A 50 -10.74 1.52 3.39
CA ILE A 50 -11.54 1.85 4.58
C ILE A 50 -11.62 0.68 5.59
N ALA A 51 -11.49 -0.56 5.13
CA ALA A 51 -11.38 -1.74 5.99
C ALA A 51 -10.18 -1.68 6.98
N ARG A 52 -9.20 -0.80 6.74
CA ARG A 52 -8.07 -0.57 7.65
C ARG A 52 -8.30 0.58 8.64
N LEU A 53 -9.37 1.36 8.49
CA LEU A 53 -9.62 2.55 9.31
C LEU A 53 -9.62 2.24 10.82
N THR A 54 -10.33 1.18 11.23
CA THR A 54 -10.33 0.72 12.62
C THR A 54 -8.92 0.35 13.11
N GLY A 55 -8.08 -0.22 12.24
CA GLY A 55 -6.69 -0.55 12.56
C GLY A 55 -5.85 0.69 12.87
N TYR A 56 -5.98 1.76 12.08
CA TYR A 56 -5.28 3.03 12.32
C TYR A 56 -5.72 3.67 13.65
N ILE A 57 -7.02 3.64 13.97
CA ILE A 57 -7.51 4.16 15.24
C ILE A 57 -7.01 3.35 16.43
N ARG A 58 -6.93 2.02 16.33
CA ARG A 58 -6.32 1.17 17.37
C ARG A 58 -4.84 1.47 17.59
N LEU A 59 -4.09 1.79 16.52
CA LEU A 59 -2.69 2.23 16.65
C LEU A 59 -2.57 3.56 17.37
N TRP A 60 -3.46 4.51 17.06
CA TRP A 60 -3.52 5.79 17.77
C TRP A 60 -3.87 5.61 19.25
N GLU A 61 -4.88 4.83 19.59
CA GLU A 61 -5.26 4.50 20.97
C GLU A 61 -4.14 3.81 21.75
N ALA A 62 -3.34 2.99 21.07
CA ALA A 62 -2.17 2.34 21.66
C ALA A 62 -0.96 3.28 21.79
N GLY A 63 -1.08 4.57 21.46
CA GLY A 63 0.01 5.55 21.51
C GLY A 63 1.12 5.31 20.47
N ARG A 64 0.85 4.51 19.43
CA ARG A 64 1.81 4.17 18.37
C ARG A 64 1.75 5.13 17.17
N VAL A 65 0.73 5.97 17.10
CA VAL A 65 0.55 6.99 16.06
C VAL A 65 0.43 8.36 16.72
N ASN A 66 1.28 9.29 16.29
CA ASN A 66 1.14 10.71 16.60
C ASN A 66 0.17 11.35 15.60
N ALA A 67 -0.97 11.85 16.09
CA ALA A 67 -2.00 12.46 15.24
C ALA A 67 -1.61 13.86 14.72
N GLN A 68 -0.62 14.52 15.36
CA GLN A 68 -0.10 15.84 14.97
C GLN A 68 1.42 15.80 14.86
N PRO A 69 1.97 15.06 13.89
CA PRO A 69 3.39 14.85 13.78
C PRO A 69 4.13 16.11 13.32
N HIS A 70 5.32 16.31 13.87
CA HIS A 70 6.27 17.29 13.39
C HIS A 70 7.25 16.63 12.40
N ILE A 71 6.76 16.38 11.20
CA ILE A 71 7.54 15.71 10.13
C ILE A 71 8.67 16.64 9.69
N ARG A 72 9.90 16.11 9.62
CA ARG A 72 11.08 16.94 9.30
C ARG A 72 12.13 16.17 8.50
N LYS A 73 12.87 16.91 7.68
CA LYS A 73 14.12 16.41 7.07
C LYS A 73 15.21 16.37 8.16
N VAL A 74 15.86 15.21 8.30
CA VAL A 74 16.95 15.01 9.29
C VAL A 74 18.33 14.88 8.63
N HIS A 75 18.35 14.61 7.34
CA HIS A 75 19.54 14.64 6.50
C HIS A 75 19.15 15.03 5.09
N GLU A 76 19.99 15.79 4.39
CA GLU A 76 19.70 16.29 3.06
C GLU A 76 20.95 16.51 2.22
N THR A 77 20.87 16.13 0.96
CA THR A 77 21.82 16.50 -0.12
C THR A 77 21.01 17.13 -1.27
N PRO A 78 21.62 17.63 -2.34
CA PRO A 78 20.86 18.17 -3.47
C PRO A 78 19.81 17.21 -4.03
N SER A 79 20.09 15.91 -4.15
CA SER A 79 19.19 14.92 -4.77
C SER A 79 18.62 13.89 -3.80
N THR A 80 19.01 13.89 -2.51
CA THR A 80 18.52 12.92 -1.52
C THR A 80 18.06 13.59 -0.24
N ALA A 81 17.19 12.91 0.52
CA ALA A 81 16.86 13.28 1.89
C ALA A 81 16.50 12.07 2.75
N VAL A 82 16.65 12.22 4.06
CA VAL A 82 16.07 11.35 5.08
C VAL A 82 15.02 12.14 5.85
N VAL A 83 13.82 11.59 5.97
CA VAL A 83 12.70 12.19 6.70
C VAL A 83 12.42 11.40 7.96
N ASP A 84 12.24 12.10 9.07
CA ASP A 84 11.69 11.57 10.31
C ASP A 84 10.19 11.90 10.35
N GLY A 85 9.36 10.86 10.37
CA GLY A 85 7.90 10.97 10.34
C GLY A 85 7.26 11.25 11.69
N ASP A 86 8.03 11.34 12.78
CA ASP A 86 7.56 11.65 14.14
C ASP A 86 6.41 10.74 14.59
N ALA A 87 6.49 9.45 14.26
CA ALA A 87 5.45 8.45 14.49
C ALA A 87 4.07 8.80 13.86
N GLY A 88 4.03 9.68 12.87
CA GLY A 88 2.81 10.09 12.19
C GLY A 88 2.15 8.97 11.41
N LEU A 89 0.89 9.20 10.99
CA LEU A 89 0.21 8.34 10.03
C LEU A 89 1.04 8.25 8.74
N GLY A 90 1.35 7.05 8.28
CA GLY A 90 2.02 6.87 6.98
C GLY A 90 1.25 7.49 5.83
N LEU A 91 -0.09 7.57 5.95
CA LEU A 91 -0.98 8.25 5.01
C LEU A 91 -0.71 9.77 4.87
N VAL A 92 0.00 10.38 5.84
CA VAL A 92 0.40 11.79 5.84
C VAL A 92 1.90 11.94 5.59
N VAL A 93 2.71 11.10 6.26
CA VAL A 93 4.18 11.14 6.16
C VAL A 93 4.66 10.81 4.76
N ALA A 94 4.04 9.84 4.09
CA ALA A 94 4.48 9.39 2.77
C ALA A 94 4.26 10.44 1.67
N PRO A 95 3.09 11.11 1.55
CA PRO A 95 2.93 12.21 0.60
C PRO A 95 3.90 13.37 0.86
N PHE A 96 4.17 13.71 2.12
CA PHE A 96 5.17 14.73 2.45
C PHE A 96 6.56 14.36 1.91
N ALA A 97 6.99 13.11 2.10
CA ALA A 97 8.28 12.64 1.63
C ALA A 97 8.34 12.53 0.09
N MET A 98 7.26 12.09 -0.55
CA MET A 98 7.18 12.01 -2.02
C MET A 98 7.26 13.40 -2.65
N ASN A 99 6.64 14.42 -2.05
CA ASN A 99 6.76 15.81 -2.52
C ASN A 99 8.21 16.30 -2.46
N ILE A 100 8.96 15.97 -1.41
CA ILE A 100 10.42 16.28 -1.34
C ILE A 100 11.17 15.58 -2.47
N ALA A 101 10.86 14.32 -2.79
CA ALA A 101 11.49 13.62 -3.91
C ALA A 101 11.19 14.32 -5.24
N ILE A 102 9.96 14.76 -5.47
CA ILE A 102 9.54 15.50 -6.65
C ILE A 102 10.26 16.85 -6.74
N GLU A 103 10.30 17.64 -5.65
CA GLU A 103 11.03 18.92 -5.59
C GLU A 103 12.51 18.77 -5.92
N LYS A 104 13.16 17.74 -5.38
CA LYS A 104 14.58 17.45 -5.69
C LYS A 104 14.75 17.01 -7.14
N ALA A 105 13.83 16.21 -7.68
CA ALA A 105 13.86 15.80 -9.08
C ALA A 105 13.71 17.01 -10.02
N GLN A 106 12.87 17.99 -9.68
CA GLN A 106 12.73 19.24 -10.43
C GLN A 106 14.06 19.99 -10.55
N GLN A 107 14.85 19.98 -9.48
CA GLN A 107 16.13 20.69 -9.42
C GLN A 107 17.30 19.90 -10.02
N CYS A 108 17.37 18.59 -9.73
CA CYS A 108 18.55 17.77 -10.01
C CYS A 108 18.32 16.69 -11.09
N GLY A 109 17.09 16.58 -11.66
CA GLY A 109 16.74 15.51 -12.58
C GLY A 109 16.23 14.25 -11.90
N THR A 110 16.71 13.92 -10.71
CA THR A 110 16.20 12.83 -9.85
C THR A 110 16.18 13.26 -8.40
N GLY A 111 15.22 12.73 -7.64
CA GLY A 111 15.11 12.95 -6.19
C GLY A 111 14.79 11.64 -5.48
N TRP A 112 15.47 11.38 -4.35
CA TRP A 112 15.34 10.16 -3.58
C TRP A 112 15.19 10.48 -2.10
N VAL A 113 14.19 9.89 -1.47
CA VAL A 113 13.88 10.13 -0.06
C VAL A 113 13.65 8.82 0.65
N SER A 114 14.38 8.56 1.73
CA SER A 114 14.06 7.50 2.67
C SER A 114 13.42 8.08 3.93
N VAL A 115 12.52 7.33 4.54
CA VAL A 115 11.72 7.75 5.69
C VAL A 115 11.91 6.77 6.83
N ARG A 116 12.02 7.28 8.05
CA ARG A 116 11.96 6.51 9.29
C ARG A 116 10.85 7.02 10.20
N ASN A 117 10.59 6.28 11.26
CA ASN A 117 9.65 6.70 12.31
C ASN A 117 8.26 7.04 11.75
N SER A 118 7.76 6.18 10.87
CA SER A 118 6.45 6.28 10.23
C SER A 118 5.60 5.05 10.58
N ASN A 119 4.40 4.98 10.02
CA ASN A 119 3.45 3.92 10.14
C ASN A 119 2.97 3.43 8.76
N HIS A 120 2.05 2.46 8.72
CA HIS A 120 1.48 1.96 7.47
C HIS A 120 0.93 3.11 6.60
N PHE A 121 1.23 3.09 5.27
CA PHE A 121 0.98 4.24 4.38
C PHE A 121 -0.11 4.03 3.31
N GLY A 122 -0.94 2.98 3.46
CA GLY A 122 -1.96 2.63 2.46
C GLY A 122 -1.37 1.85 1.28
N ILE A 123 -1.78 2.14 0.06
CA ILE A 123 -1.25 1.56 -1.17
C ILE A 123 -0.04 2.33 -1.68
N ALA A 124 0.99 1.62 -2.11
CA ALA A 124 2.22 2.24 -2.61
C ALA A 124 1.99 3.01 -3.92
N GLY A 125 1.06 2.53 -4.74
CA GLY A 125 0.70 3.15 -6.01
C GLY A 125 0.22 4.59 -5.91
N TYR A 126 -0.50 4.96 -4.83
CA TYR A 126 -0.93 6.35 -4.62
C TYR A 126 0.29 7.29 -4.63
N HIS A 127 1.29 6.96 -3.84
CA HIS A 127 2.48 7.80 -3.69
C HIS A 127 3.32 7.86 -4.97
N ALA A 128 3.49 6.72 -5.65
CA ALA A 128 4.19 6.71 -6.94
C ALA A 128 3.47 7.56 -8.00
N MET A 129 2.14 7.53 -8.04
CA MET A 129 1.34 8.32 -8.99
C MET A 129 1.43 9.83 -8.77
N MET A 130 1.78 10.33 -7.58
CA MET A 130 1.97 11.77 -7.34
C MET A 130 2.98 12.39 -8.31
N ALA A 131 4.00 11.63 -8.74
CA ALA A 131 4.98 12.12 -9.71
C ALA A 131 4.40 12.33 -11.12
N LEU A 132 3.31 11.65 -11.47
CA LEU A 132 2.66 11.78 -12.79
C LEU A 132 2.12 13.19 -13.04
N GLU A 133 1.66 13.89 -12.00
CA GLU A 133 1.18 15.29 -12.09
C GLU A 133 2.29 16.27 -12.48
N HIS A 134 3.55 15.86 -12.30
CA HIS A 134 4.75 16.61 -12.65
C HIS A 134 5.46 16.07 -13.90
N ASP A 135 4.81 15.16 -14.63
CA ASP A 135 5.37 14.50 -15.81
C ASP A 135 6.65 13.72 -15.52
N MET A 136 6.71 13.09 -14.34
CA MET A 136 7.85 12.33 -13.82
C MET A 136 7.51 10.86 -13.63
N ILE A 137 8.52 10.01 -13.65
CA ILE A 137 8.43 8.63 -13.17
C ILE A 137 8.49 8.67 -11.65
N GLY A 138 7.50 8.03 -10.99
CA GLY A 138 7.46 7.90 -9.54
C GLY A 138 7.71 6.48 -9.08
N ILE A 139 8.41 6.34 -7.94
CA ILE A 139 8.71 5.07 -7.27
C ILE A 139 8.32 5.20 -5.81
N ALA A 140 7.66 4.19 -5.25
CA ALA A 140 7.34 4.11 -3.84
C ALA A 140 7.53 2.69 -3.32
N MET A 141 8.16 2.57 -2.15
CA MET A 141 8.41 1.31 -1.45
C MET A 141 8.17 1.50 0.04
N THR A 142 7.82 0.43 0.73
CA THR A 142 7.74 0.41 2.20
C THR A 142 8.02 -0.99 2.72
N ASN A 143 8.65 -1.06 3.89
CA ASN A 143 8.62 -2.31 4.64
C ASN A 143 7.30 -2.45 5.42
N ALA A 144 7.04 -3.63 5.93
CA ALA A 144 5.81 -3.95 6.65
C ALA A 144 6.06 -5.00 7.73
N SER A 145 5.03 -5.30 8.53
CA SER A 145 5.05 -6.36 9.55
C SER A 145 5.61 -7.66 9.02
N ALA A 146 6.45 -8.34 9.78
CA ALA A 146 7.06 -9.62 9.40
C ALA A 146 6.02 -10.74 9.28
N LEU A 147 5.67 -11.10 8.05
CA LEU A 147 4.70 -12.15 7.70
C LEU A 147 5.28 -13.18 6.71
N VAL A 148 6.44 -12.91 6.14
CA VAL A 148 7.03 -13.61 5.00
C VAL A 148 8.28 -14.35 5.44
N ALA A 149 8.36 -15.63 5.12
CA ALA A 149 9.57 -16.43 5.32
C ALA A 149 10.50 -16.29 4.11
N PRO A 150 11.80 -16.00 4.30
CA PRO A 150 12.79 -16.12 3.25
C PRO A 150 12.81 -17.52 2.63
N THR A 151 13.28 -17.65 1.39
CA THR A 151 13.46 -18.96 0.75
C THR A 151 14.28 -19.90 1.65
N PHE A 152 13.78 -21.09 1.92
CA PHE A 152 14.32 -22.11 2.85
C PHE A 152 14.17 -21.78 4.34
N SER A 153 13.50 -20.72 4.74
CA SER A 153 13.24 -20.41 6.13
C SER A 153 11.84 -20.84 6.58
N MET A 154 11.69 -21.14 7.84
CA MET A 154 10.39 -21.26 8.51
C MET A 154 10.01 -19.97 9.24
N GLU A 155 10.97 -19.08 9.49
CA GLU A 155 10.77 -17.87 10.26
C GLU A 155 10.28 -16.71 9.41
N ARG A 156 9.37 -15.91 9.98
CA ARG A 156 8.90 -14.66 9.36
C ARG A 156 9.95 -13.58 9.56
N MET A 157 10.62 -13.19 8.49
CA MET A 157 11.71 -12.22 8.54
C MET A 157 11.39 -10.92 7.79
N LEU A 158 10.46 -10.93 6.83
CA LEU A 158 10.12 -9.78 6.00
C LEU A 158 8.62 -9.52 6.00
N GLY A 159 8.25 -8.28 5.71
CA GLY A 159 6.88 -7.93 5.34
C GLY A 159 6.55 -8.29 3.89
N THR A 160 5.36 -7.92 3.45
CA THR A 160 4.95 -8.03 2.04
C THR A 160 5.69 -7.05 1.13
N ASN A 161 6.34 -6.07 1.71
CA ASN A 161 7.34 -5.15 1.16
C ASN A 161 7.03 -4.74 -0.30
N PRO A 162 5.99 -3.94 -0.54
CA PRO A 162 5.54 -3.60 -1.88
C PRO A 162 6.50 -2.66 -2.62
N ILE A 163 6.47 -2.77 -3.96
CA ILE A 163 7.11 -1.85 -4.90
C ILE A 163 6.01 -1.28 -5.78
N ALA A 164 5.95 0.05 -5.89
CA ALA A 164 5.12 0.71 -6.89
C ALA A 164 5.97 1.59 -7.81
N VAL A 165 5.63 1.55 -9.10
CA VAL A 165 6.25 2.38 -10.14
C VAL A 165 5.14 2.95 -11.02
N ALA A 166 5.13 4.27 -11.17
CA ALA A 166 4.22 4.99 -12.06
C ALA A 166 5.00 5.69 -13.16
N ILE A 167 4.65 5.46 -14.43
CA ILE A 167 5.36 5.96 -15.60
C ILE A 167 4.37 6.69 -16.49
N PRO A 168 4.56 7.98 -16.80
CA PRO A 168 3.66 8.73 -17.68
C PRO A 168 3.78 8.24 -19.12
N ALA A 169 2.67 8.37 -19.86
CA ALA A 169 2.56 8.13 -21.31
C ALA A 169 2.02 9.39 -22.00
N GLY A 170 1.81 9.35 -23.30
CA GLY A 170 1.28 10.44 -24.10
C GLY A 170 -0.24 10.43 -24.16
N SER A 171 -0.80 9.74 -25.16
CA SER A 171 -2.24 9.57 -25.35
C SER A 171 -2.80 8.34 -24.61
N GLU A 172 -1.94 7.37 -24.30
CA GLU A 172 -2.32 6.21 -23.49
C GLU A 172 -2.32 6.55 -21.99
N PRO A 173 -3.10 5.85 -21.16
CA PRO A 173 -3.01 5.98 -19.72
C PRO A 173 -1.62 5.62 -19.20
N ALA A 174 -1.22 6.23 -18.07
CA ALA A 174 0.05 5.94 -17.41
C ALA A 174 0.16 4.45 -17.03
N PHE A 175 1.34 3.88 -17.18
CA PHE A 175 1.67 2.57 -16.61
C PHE A 175 1.81 2.70 -15.10
N VAL A 176 1.10 1.87 -14.34
CA VAL A 176 1.16 1.87 -12.88
C VAL A 176 1.26 0.44 -12.38
N ALA A 177 2.45 0.01 -12.00
CA ALA A 177 2.64 -1.24 -11.28
C ALA A 177 2.63 -0.95 -9.78
N ASP A 178 1.79 -1.65 -9.02
CA ASP A 178 1.75 -1.64 -7.55
C ASP A 178 1.60 -3.09 -7.08
N MET A 179 2.66 -3.65 -6.52
CA MET A 179 2.71 -5.07 -6.24
C MET A 179 3.49 -5.38 -4.96
N ALA A 180 2.97 -6.32 -4.16
CA ALA A 180 3.74 -6.97 -3.11
C ALA A 180 4.89 -7.80 -3.69
N THR A 181 5.96 -8.00 -2.93
CA THR A 181 7.06 -8.93 -3.27
C THR A 181 6.78 -10.36 -2.80
N THR A 182 5.51 -10.66 -2.53
CA THR A 182 4.98 -11.97 -2.09
C THR A 182 3.94 -12.48 -3.09
N THR A 183 3.68 -13.80 -3.07
CA THR A 183 2.67 -14.41 -3.92
C THR A 183 1.26 -13.91 -3.63
N ALA A 184 0.99 -13.55 -2.38
CA ALA A 184 -0.29 -13.00 -1.95
C ALA A 184 -0.11 -11.98 -0.82
N ALA A 185 -1.05 -11.04 -0.70
CA ALA A 185 -1.18 -10.18 0.46
C ALA A 185 -2.03 -10.86 1.55
N ASN A 186 -1.77 -10.54 2.84
CA ASN A 186 -2.54 -11.08 3.96
C ASN A 186 -4.07 -10.83 3.82
N GLY A 187 -4.47 -9.69 3.27
CA GLY A 187 -5.90 -9.40 3.06
C GLY A 187 -6.62 -10.39 2.12
N LYS A 188 -5.89 -11.03 1.18
CA LYS A 188 -6.47 -12.11 0.36
C LYS A 188 -6.72 -13.36 1.19
N LEU A 189 -5.84 -13.68 2.15
CA LEU A 189 -6.07 -14.79 3.08
C LEU A 189 -7.28 -14.51 3.97
N GLU A 190 -7.40 -13.28 4.51
CA GLU A 190 -8.55 -12.87 5.33
C GLU A 190 -9.88 -13.02 4.55
N LEU A 191 -9.88 -12.70 3.25
CA LEU A 191 -11.05 -12.89 2.39
C LEU A 191 -11.42 -14.38 2.23
N LEU A 192 -10.41 -15.24 2.00
CA LEU A 192 -10.63 -16.70 1.87
C LEU A 192 -11.11 -17.32 3.20
N GLN A 193 -10.54 -16.89 4.34
CA GLN A 193 -11.00 -17.29 5.67
C GLN A 193 -12.50 -16.97 5.87
N ARG A 194 -12.93 -15.75 5.51
CA ARG A 194 -14.34 -15.35 5.60
C ARG A 194 -15.25 -16.18 4.70
N LYS A 195 -14.74 -16.70 3.59
CA LYS A 195 -15.45 -17.57 2.65
C LYS A 195 -15.33 -19.05 2.99
N ASN A 196 -14.56 -19.40 4.02
CA ASN A 196 -14.20 -20.79 4.37
C ASN A 196 -13.62 -21.54 3.15
N GLN A 197 -12.66 -20.91 2.47
CA GLN A 197 -12.01 -21.45 1.28
C GLN A 197 -10.51 -21.58 1.51
N ASP A 198 -9.90 -22.58 0.88
CA ASP A 198 -8.47 -22.80 0.86
C ASP A 198 -7.77 -21.75 0.00
N THR A 199 -6.47 -21.51 0.28
CA THR A 199 -5.62 -20.69 -0.58
C THR A 199 -5.23 -21.48 -1.83
N PRO A 200 -4.93 -20.80 -2.95
CA PRO A 200 -4.15 -21.42 -4.02
C PRO A 200 -2.83 -21.98 -3.48
N GLY A 201 -2.32 -23.05 -4.13
CA GLY A 201 -1.00 -23.58 -3.80
C GLY A 201 0.10 -22.53 -3.95
N GLY A 202 1.12 -22.61 -3.09
CA GLY A 202 2.28 -21.71 -3.17
C GLY A 202 2.09 -20.33 -2.53
N TRP A 203 0.99 -20.06 -1.80
CA TRP A 203 0.80 -18.80 -1.10
C TRP A 203 1.40 -18.81 0.31
N VAL A 204 1.28 -19.93 1.00
CA VAL A 204 1.61 -20.07 2.41
C VAL A 204 2.34 -21.37 2.70
N GLN A 205 3.10 -21.36 3.79
CA GLN A 205 3.64 -22.53 4.46
C GLN A 205 3.13 -22.58 5.91
N ASP A 206 3.09 -23.80 6.47
CA ASP A 206 2.75 -24.00 7.87
C ASP A 206 3.92 -23.64 8.80
N LYS A 207 3.74 -23.83 10.11
CA LYS A 207 4.75 -23.56 11.14
C LYS A 207 6.02 -24.43 11.02
N ASP A 208 5.94 -25.55 10.32
CA ASP A 208 7.05 -26.48 10.08
C ASP A 208 7.73 -26.27 8.71
N GLY A 209 7.34 -25.18 8.00
CA GLY A 209 7.89 -24.82 6.68
C GLY A 209 7.34 -25.65 5.51
N LYS A 210 6.30 -26.45 5.74
CA LYS A 210 5.68 -27.26 4.66
C LYS A 210 4.64 -26.43 3.92
N ALA A 211 4.61 -26.59 2.60
CA ALA A 211 3.58 -25.97 1.77
C ALA A 211 2.18 -26.41 2.23
N THR A 212 1.28 -25.44 2.38
CA THR A 212 -0.11 -25.70 2.77
C THR A 212 -1.06 -24.80 1.96
N GLN A 213 -2.34 -25.16 1.95
CA GLN A 213 -3.42 -24.34 1.38
C GLN A 213 -4.36 -23.80 2.49
N ASP A 214 -4.03 -24.01 3.76
CA ASP A 214 -4.82 -23.51 4.87
C ASP A 214 -4.77 -21.98 4.91
N ALA A 215 -5.92 -21.32 4.67
CA ALA A 215 -6.04 -19.88 4.76
C ALA A 215 -5.73 -19.34 6.17
N HIS A 216 -5.80 -20.19 7.22
CA HIS A 216 -5.47 -19.82 8.60
C HIS A 216 -3.99 -20.04 8.97
N ALA A 217 -3.14 -20.47 8.03
CA ALA A 217 -1.73 -20.78 8.29
C ALA A 217 -0.99 -19.69 9.08
N LEU A 218 -1.21 -18.40 8.76
CA LEU A 218 -0.60 -17.29 9.50
C LEU A 218 -1.03 -17.22 10.98
N LYS A 219 -2.26 -17.58 11.30
CA LYS A 219 -2.76 -17.62 12.69
C LYS A 219 -2.17 -18.78 13.48
N SER A 220 -1.75 -19.83 12.77
CA SER A 220 -1.19 -21.06 13.33
C SER A 220 0.35 -21.07 13.32
N GLY A 221 1.01 -19.92 13.14
CA GLY A 221 2.47 -19.80 13.17
C GLY A 221 3.16 -19.98 11.80
N GLY A 222 2.43 -20.29 10.73
CA GLY A 222 2.97 -20.37 9.37
C GLY A 222 3.29 -19.00 8.77
N ALA A 223 3.74 -18.94 7.53
CA ALA A 223 4.20 -17.73 6.86
C ALA A 223 3.70 -17.62 5.42
N LEU A 224 3.64 -16.38 4.91
CA LEU A 224 3.53 -16.11 3.48
C LEU A 224 4.82 -16.51 2.76
N LEU A 225 4.69 -16.84 1.47
CA LEU A 225 5.81 -17.14 0.60
C LEU A 225 6.18 -15.92 -0.28
N PRO A 226 7.47 -15.74 -0.58
CA PRO A 226 7.93 -14.74 -1.52
C PRO A 226 7.32 -14.96 -2.92
N LEU A 227 7.31 -13.95 -3.75
CA LEU A 227 6.95 -14.06 -5.16
C LEU A 227 7.78 -15.17 -5.82
N GLY A 228 7.11 -16.14 -6.47
CA GLY A 228 7.68 -17.36 -6.98
C GLY A 228 7.48 -18.57 -6.07
N SER A 229 6.84 -18.45 -4.91
CA SER A 229 6.44 -19.54 -3.99
C SER A 229 7.61 -20.34 -3.39
N ASP A 230 8.17 -21.27 -4.14
CA ASP A 230 9.28 -22.14 -3.76
C ASP A 230 10.56 -21.86 -4.57
N ARG A 231 11.62 -22.59 -4.27
CA ARG A 231 12.93 -22.38 -4.93
C ARG A 231 12.87 -22.69 -6.44
N GLU A 232 12.15 -23.70 -6.82
CA GLU A 232 12.01 -24.16 -8.22
C GLU A 232 11.25 -23.13 -9.06
N HIS A 233 10.22 -22.49 -8.49
CA HIS A 233 9.44 -21.44 -9.13
C HIS A 233 10.03 -20.04 -8.95
N GLY A 234 11.18 -19.92 -8.27
CA GLY A 234 11.93 -18.66 -8.20
C GLY A 234 11.68 -17.80 -6.98
N SER A 235 11.24 -18.36 -5.85
CA SER A 235 11.02 -17.62 -4.59
C SER A 235 12.23 -16.79 -4.14
N HIS A 236 13.45 -17.25 -4.42
CA HIS A 236 14.68 -16.50 -4.14
C HIS A 236 14.72 -15.14 -4.84
N LYS A 237 14.03 -14.98 -5.98
CA LYS A 237 13.92 -13.69 -6.68
C LYS A 237 12.95 -12.77 -5.93
N GLY A 238 11.79 -13.30 -5.50
CA GLY A 238 10.86 -12.56 -4.66
C GLY A 238 11.46 -12.19 -3.30
N TYR A 239 12.20 -13.10 -2.68
CA TYR A 239 12.96 -12.82 -1.46
C TYR A 239 13.99 -11.70 -1.68
N ALA A 240 14.75 -11.72 -2.78
CA ALA A 240 15.69 -10.66 -3.10
C ALA A 240 15.00 -9.30 -3.29
N LEU A 241 13.87 -9.26 -4.00
CA LEU A 241 13.05 -8.04 -4.16
C LEU A 241 12.56 -7.51 -2.82
N GLY A 242 11.97 -8.37 -1.97
CA GLY A 242 11.50 -7.99 -0.63
C GLY A 242 12.63 -7.47 0.27
N SER A 243 13.84 -8.06 0.14
CA SER A 243 15.03 -7.60 0.88
C SER A 243 15.52 -6.23 0.38
N ILE A 244 15.52 -5.97 -0.93
CA ILE A 244 15.85 -4.65 -1.49
C ILE A 244 14.91 -3.59 -0.92
N VAL A 245 13.61 -3.88 -0.88
CA VAL A 245 12.60 -2.96 -0.30
C VAL A 245 12.89 -2.70 1.17
N ASP A 246 13.15 -3.73 1.96
CA ASP A 246 13.45 -3.59 3.39
C ASP A 246 14.71 -2.75 3.64
N ILE A 247 15.76 -3.01 2.85
CA ILE A 247 17.03 -2.28 2.95
C ILE A 247 16.86 -0.80 2.59
N PHE A 248 16.20 -0.49 1.47
CA PHE A 248 16.02 0.89 1.01
C PHE A 248 15.06 1.66 1.92
N SER A 249 13.96 1.02 2.32
CA SER A 249 12.95 1.67 3.15
C SER A 249 13.41 1.84 4.60
N ALA A 250 14.06 0.83 5.18
CA ALA A 250 14.29 0.80 6.62
C ALA A 250 15.76 0.86 7.01
N VAL A 251 16.63 -0.01 6.48
CA VAL A 251 18.05 0.01 6.88
C VAL A 251 18.69 1.34 6.50
N LEU A 252 18.40 1.84 5.29
CA LEU A 252 18.95 3.11 4.78
C LEU A 252 18.44 4.34 5.55
N SER A 253 17.19 4.31 6.04
CA SER A 253 16.58 5.43 6.75
C SER A 253 16.87 5.44 8.26
N GLY A 254 17.23 4.29 8.84
CA GLY A 254 17.28 4.08 10.29
C GLY A 254 15.93 3.71 10.91
N ALA A 255 14.98 3.22 10.12
CA ALA A 255 13.75 2.59 10.61
C ALA A 255 14.01 1.16 11.10
N SER A 256 13.02 0.55 11.74
CA SER A 256 13.07 -0.86 12.13
C SER A 256 12.86 -1.75 10.91
N TYR A 257 13.70 -2.74 10.72
CA TYR A 257 13.74 -3.61 9.54
C TYR A 257 13.56 -5.10 9.89
N GLY A 258 13.27 -5.89 8.88
CA GLY A 258 13.16 -7.34 9.02
C GLY A 258 12.14 -7.75 10.09
N PRO A 259 12.48 -8.69 10.99
CA PRO A 259 11.56 -9.17 12.02
C PRO A 259 11.25 -8.14 13.12
N TRP A 260 11.99 -7.05 13.17
CA TRP A 260 11.76 -5.94 14.11
C TRP A 260 10.86 -4.83 13.56
N ALA A 261 10.35 -4.97 12.34
CA ALA A 261 9.37 -4.02 11.80
C ALA A 261 8.09 -4.02 12.67
N PRO A 262 7.60 -2.85 13.10
CA PRO A 262 6.41 -2.76 13.94
C PRO A 262 5.19 -3.43 13.31
N PRO A 263 4.45 -4.29 14.06
CA PRO A 263 3.27 -4.94 13.52
C PRO A 263 2.12 -3.93 13.36
N PHE A 264 1.38 -3.98 12.23
CA PHE A 264 0.21 -3.14 12.03
C PHE A 264 -0.92 -3.44 13.04
N PRO A 265 -1.26 -4.70 13.37
CA PRO A 265 -2.26 -4.96 14.40
C PRO A 265 -1.79 -4.47 15.77
N ALA A 266 -2.53 -3.52 16.37
CA ALA A 266 -2.14 -2.88 17.65
C ALA A 266 -2.09 -3.86 18.83
N TYR A 267 -2.81 -4.98 18.76
CA TYR A 267 -2.82 -6.02 19.79
C TYR A 267 -1.60 -6.95 19.74
N VAL A 268 -0.82 -6.89 18.66
CA VAL A 268 0.44 -7.62 18.57
C VAL A 268 1.52 -6.82 19.28
N PRO A 269 2.26 -7.39 20.24
CA PRO A 269 3.29 -6.68 20.97
C PRO A 269 4.40 -6.17 20.03
N MET A 270 4.98 -5.04 20.41
CA MET A 270 6.15 -4.51 19.71
C MET A 270 7.34 -5.46 19.90
N PRO A 271 8.18 -5.66 18.87
CA PRO A 271 9.42 -6.42 19.03
C PRO A 271 10.33 -5.81 20.10
N GLU A 272 10.98 -6.67 20.88
CA GLU A 272 12.02 -6.23 21.79
C GLU A 272 13.27 -5.78 21.03
N HIS A 273 14.02 -4.82 21.58
CA HIS A 273 15.30 -4.35 21.04
C HIS A 273 15.27 -3.94 19.55
N MET A 274 14.24 -3.18 19.15
CA MET A 274 14.14 -2.68 17.79
C MET A 274 15.39 -1.88 17.38
N PRO A 275 16.00 -2.18 16.22
CA PRO A 275 17.25 -1.52 15.79
C PRO A 275 17.05 -0.08 15.29
N GLY A 276 15.80 0.33 15.04
CA GLY A 276 15.43 1.63 14.51
C GLY A 276 14.08 2.11 15.02
N GLN A 277 13.50 3.10 14.36
CA GLN A 277 12.23 3.71 14.76
C GLN A 277 11.15 3.55 13.69
N GLY A 278 10.02 2.99 14.07
CA GLY A 278 8.82 2.88 13.24
C GLY A 278 9.03 2.05 11.96
N LEU A 279 8.10 2.18 11.02
CA LEU A 279 8.24 1.67 9.65
C LEU A 279 9.05 2.66 8.81
N GLY A 280 9.71 2.12 7.78
CA GLY A 280 10.46 2.88 6.81
C GLY A 280 9.80 2.91 5.43
N HIS A 281 10.02 3.98 4.68
CA HIS A 281 9.58 4.11 3.29
C HIS A 281 10.73 4.59 2.42
N PHE A 282 10.62 4.36 1.11
CA PHE A 282 11.55 4.87 0.13
C PHE A 282 10.79 5.42 -1.08
N PHE A 283 11.10 6.64 -1.45
CA PHE A 283 10.47 7.33 -2.57
C PHE A 283 11.51 7.81 -3.58
N GLY A 284 11.14 7.75 -4.85
CA GLY A 284 11.93 8.27 -5.95
C GLY A 284 11.07 9.03 -6.94
N ALA A 285 11.59 10.13 -7.46
CA ALA A 285 11.03 10.83 -8.60
C ALA A 285 12.13 11.06 -9.64
N MET A 286 11.82 10.87 -10.92
CA MET A 286 12.76 11.05 -12.03
C MET A 286 12.11 11.86 -13.14
N ARG A 287 12.72 12.97 -13.50
CA ARG A 287 12.34 13.74 -14.68
C ARG A 287 12.73 12.98 -15.93
N ILE A 288 11.81 12.89 -16.87
CA ILE A 288 12.06 12.22 -18.16
C ILE A 288 13.09 13.00 -18.97
N ASP A 289 12.99 14.32 -18.98
CA ASP A 289 13.87 15.20 -19.75
C ASP A 289 15.30 15.28 -19.22
N ALA A 290 15.56 14.74 -18.01
CA ALA A 290 16.92 14.52 -17.51
C ALA A 290 17.63 13.33 -18.20
N PHE A 291 16.90 12.50 -18.95
CA PHE A 291 17.44 11.34 -19.67
C PHE A 291 17.28 11.50 -21.19
N ARG A 292 16.14 11.99 -21.63
CA ARG A 292 15.83 12.21 -23.05
C ARG A 292 14.62 13.14 -23.19
N GLU A 293 14.40 13.63 -24.39
CA GLU A 293 13.25 14.48 -24.72
C GLU A 293 11.92 13.82 -24.32
N ALA A 294 11.10 14.54 -23.52
CA ALA A 294 9.93 13.98 -22.87
C ALA A 294 8.83 13.56 -23.84
N ALA A 295 8.60 14.35 -24.92
CA ALA A 295 7.58 14.02 -25.92
C ALA A 295 7.93 12.72 -26.66
N ALA A 296 9.20 12.54 -27.05
CA ALA A 296 9.68 11.33 -27.70
C ALA A 296 9.61 10.10 -26.77
N PHE A 297 9.83 10.28 -25.46
CA PHE A 297 9.64 9.20 -24.48
C PHE A 297 8.17 8.79 -24.43
N LYS A 298 7.26 9.73 -24.27
CA LYS A 298 5.81 9.48 -24.17
C LYS A 298 5.26 8.80 -25.42
N GLU A 299 5.70 9.22 -26.61
CA GLU A 299 5.36 8.55 -27.86
C GLU A 299 5.81 7.08 -27.87
N HIS A 300 7.02 6.79 -27.35
CA HIS A 300 7.51 5.43 -27.23
C HIS A 300 6.72 4.63 -26.19
N MET A 301 6.31 5.24 -25.08
CA MET A 301 5.43 4.60 -24.09
C MET A 301 4.07 4.24 -24.71
N ASP A 302 3.47 5.13 -25.48
CA ASP A 302 2.22 4.86 -26.19
C ASP A 302 2.36 3.67 -27.15
N ARG A 303 3.44 3.63 -27.93
CA ARG A 303 3.72 2.50 -28.84
C ARG A 303 3.94 1.20 -28.07
N TRP A 304 4.65 1.25 -26.95
CA TRP A 304 4.89 0.10 -26.10
C TRP A 304 3.57 -0.43 -25.53
N ILE A 305 2.74 0.43 -24.97
CA ILE A 305 1.44 0.07 -24.37
C ILE A 305 0.54 -0.58 -25.44
N ARG A 306 0.39 0.05 -26.60
CA ARG A 306 -0.45 -0.49 -27.69
C ARG A 306 0.06 -1.84 -28.16
N ARG A 307 1.38 -1.96 -28.39
CA ARG A 307 1.95 -3.22 -28.85
C ARG A 307 1.72 -4.40 -27.87
N PHE A 308 1.76 -4.11 -26.58
CA PHE A 308 1.47 -5.14 -25.56
C PHE A 308 -0.02 -5.49 -25.51
N ARG A 309 -0.92 -4.53 -25.62
CA ARG A 309 -2.36 -4.78 -25.67
C ARG A 309 -2.77 -5.56 -26.94
N GLU A 310 -2.06 -5.39 -28.05
CA GLU A 310 -2.26 -6.10 -29.30
C GLU A 310 -1.65 -7.50 -29.30
N ALA A 311 -0.94 -7.91 -28.24
CA ALA A 311 -0.39 -9.25 -28.16
C ALA A 311 -1.54 -10.28 -28.18
N GLN A 312 -1.32 -11.40 -28.89
CA GLN A 312 -2.34 -12.43 -29.02
C GLN A 312 -2.71 -12.99 -27.62
N PRO A 313 -3.98 -12.84 -27.20
CA PRO A 313 -4.41 -13.36 -25.90
C PRO A 313 -4.57 -14.89 -25.93
N LEU A 314 -4.38 -15.54 -24.79
CA LEU A 314 -4.69 -16.95 -24.63
C LEU A 314 -6.19 -17.25 -24.81
N ASN A 315 -7.01 -16.29 -24.43
CA ASN A 315 -8.46 -16.31 -24.56
C ASN A 315 -8.94 -14.93 -25.01
N VAL A 316 -9.71 -14.87 -26.08
CA VAL A 316 -10.25 -13.60 -26.63
C VAL A 316 -11.06 -12.82 -25.61
N ALA A 317 -11.73 -13.49 -24.66
CA ALA A 317 -12.47 -12.85 -23.57
C ALA A 317 -11.56 -12.26 -22.47
N GLN A 318 -10.26 -12.52 -22.51
CA GLN A 318 -9.27 -12.06 -21.53
C GLN A 318 -8.11 -11.36 -22.26
N PRO A 319 -8.28 -10.11 -22.68
CA PRO A 319 -7.24 -9.35 -23.38
C PRO A 319 -6.02 -9.15 -22.48
N VAL A 320 -4.87 -8.88 -23.11
CA VAL A 320 -3.65 -8.52 -22.37
C VAL A 320 -3.87 -7.13 -21.77
N LEU A 321 -3.71 -7.03 -20.45
CA LEU A 321 -3.87 -5.79 -19.69
C LEU A 321 -2.50 -5.16 -19.41
N ILE A 322 -2.47 -3.85 -19.36
CA ILE A 322 -1.31 -3.09 -18.88
C ILE A 322 -1.47 -2.86 -17.39
N PRO A 323 -0.40 -2.98 -16.58
CA PRO A 323 -0.44 -2.63 -15.17
C PRO A 323 -1.06 -1.23 -14.94
N GLY A 324 -2.09 -1.19 -14.12
CA GLY A 324 -2.94 -0.01 -13.88
C GLY A 324 -4.28 -0.01 -14.61
N ASP A 325 -4.49 -0.85 -15.65
CA ASP A 325 -5.77 -0.94 -16.35
C ASP A 325 -6.92 -1.43 -15.45
N PRO A 326 -6.76 -2.52 -14.67
CA PRO A 326 -7.82 -3.00 -13.77
C PRO A 326 -8.21 -1.93 -12.73
N GLU A 327 -7.22 -1.25 -12.16
CA GLU A 327 -7.42 -0.24 -11.13
C GLU A 327 -8.15 1.00 -11.68
N ARG A 328 -7.86 1.42 -12.92
CA ARG A 328 -8.57 2.51 -13.58
C ARG A 328 -10.03 2.16 -13.84
N THR A 329 -10.27 1.00 -14.45
CA THR A 329 -11.63 0.51 -14.67
C THR A 329 -12.43 0.42 -13.37
N CYS A 330 -11.79 -0.07 -12.31
CA CYS A 330 -12.41 -0.14 -11.00
C CYS A 330 -12.73 1.25 -10.43
N THR A 331 -11.82 2.22 -10.61
CA THR A 331 -12.03 3.61 -10.16
C THR A 331 -13.24 4.24 -10.88
N GLU A 332 -13.33 4.10 -12.20
CA GLU A 332 -14.45 4.61 -12.99
C GLU A 332 -15.79 4.00 -12.55
N ASP A 333 -15.81 2.67 -12.35
CA ASP A 333 -17.01 1.97 -11.88
C ASP A 333 -17.40 2.42 -10.46
N ARG A 334 -16.45 2.47 -9.52
CA ARG A 334 -16.74 2.79 -8.11
C ARG A 334 -17.11 4.24 -7.88
N MET A 335 -16.55 5.15 -8.66
CA MET A 335 -16.98 6.57 -8.65
C MET A 335 -18.43 6.73 -9.14
N LYS A 336 -18.86 5.93 -10.11
CA LYS A 336 -20.21 5.99 -10.67
C LYS A 336 -21.23 5.20 -9.85
N ASN A 337 -20.88 3.97 -9.45
CA ASN A 337 -21.80 2.97 -8.92
C ASN A 337 -21.62 2.72 -7.42
N GLY A 338 -20.70 3.44 -6.76
CA GLY A 338 -20.39 3.31 -5.35
C GLY A 338 -19.39 2.20 -5.04
N ILE A 339 -18.76 2.32 -3.88
CA ILE A 339 -17.75 1.41 -3.34
C ILE A 339 -18.45 0.28 -2.57
N PRO A 340 -18.21 -0.99 -2.93
CA PRO A 340 -18.85 -2.13 -2.27
C PRO A 340 -18.14 -2.46 -0.96
N LEU A 341 -18.86 -2.49 0.15
CA LEU A 341 -18.35 -2.94 1.45
C LEU A 341 -19.04 -4.25 1.87
N VAL A 342 -18.24 -5.20 2.35
CA VAL A 342 -18.77 -6.44 2.93
C VAL A 342 -19.35 -6.16 4.32
N ALA A 343 -20.38 -6.91 4.70
CA ALA A 343 -21.13 -6.70 5.95
C ALA A 343 -20.24 -6.64 7.21
N SER A 344 -19.15 -7.41 7.26
CA SER A 344 -18.21 -7.38 8.39
C SER A 344 -17.46 -6.05 8.52
N VAL A 345 -17.10 -5.40 7.41
CA VAL A 345 -16.48 -4.07 7.41
C VAL A 345 -17.49 -3.01 7.85
N VAL A 346 -18.73 -3.09 7.35
CA VAL A 346 -19.80 -2.18 7.77
C VAL A 346 -20.02 -2.27 9.29
N ALA A 347 -20.14 -3.48 9.83
CA ALA A 347 -20.30 -3.68 11.28
C ALA A 347 -19.11 -3.14 12.10
N GLU A 348 -17.87 -3.30 11.61
CA GLU A 348 -16.68 -2.71 12.25
C GLU A 348 -16.72 -1.17 12.23
N LEU A 349 -17.19 -0.56 11.14
CA LEU A 349 -17.33 0.89 11.03
C LEU A 349 -18.45 1.43 11.92
N GLU A 350 -19.60 0.73 12.03
CA GLU A 350 -20.68 1.08 12.96
C GLU A 350 -20.18 1.07 14.41
N GLN A 351 -19.44 0.02 14.81
CA GLN A 351 -18.83 -0.04 16.14
C GLN A 351 -17.82 1.09 16.37
N LEU A 352 -17.04 1.43 15.35
CA LEU A 352 -16.07 2.52 15.42
C LEU A 352 -16.76 3.87 15.61
N LEU A 353 -17.81 4.16 14.82
CA LEU A 353 -18.59 5.39 14.96
C LEU A 353 -19.21 5.50 16.37
N HIS A 354 -19.83 4.43 16.86
CA HIS A 354 -20.38 4.39 18.21
C HIS A 354 -19.30 4.66 19.28
N LYS A 355 -18.15 3.98 19.18
CA LYS A 355 -17.01 4.14 20.10
C LYS A 355 -16.47 5.58 20.14
N LEU A 356 -16.42 6.24 18.98
CA LEU A 356 -15.92 7.60 18.85
C LEU A 356 -17.00 8.66 19.06
N GLU A 357 -18.22 8.26 19.40
CA GLU A 357 -19.39 9.17 19.57
C GLU A 357 -19.66 10.01 18.32
N LEU A 358 -19.49 9.40 17.13
CA LEU A 358 -19.77 10.02 15.85
C LEU A 358 -21.17 9.65 15.35
N PRO A 359 -21.86 10.52 14.56
CA PRO A 359 -23.20 10.25 14.09
C PRO A 359 -23.27 8.99 13.21
N ALA A 360 -24.19 8.07 13.52
CA ALA A 360 -24.44 6.86 12.69
C ALA A 360 -24.88 7.20 11.26
N ALA A 361 -25.44 8.40 11.05
CA ALA A 361 -25.83 8.91 9.73
C ALA A 361 -24.64 9.00 8.73
N LEU A 362 -23.39 9.04 9.21
CA LEU A 362 -22.19 9.00 8.36
C LEU A 362 -22.02 7.68 7.59
N LEU A 363 -22.72 6.60 8.00
CA LEU A 363 -22.66 5.28 7.37
C LEU A 363 -24.03 4.85 6.81
N GLN A 364 -24.77 5.76 6.18
CA GLN A 364 -26.00 5.43 5.48
C GLN A 364 -25.67 4.98 4.05
N GLY A 365 -25.83 3.67 3.77
CA GLY A 365 -25.59 3.13 2.43
C GLY A 365 -26.51 3.69 1.37
N LEU A 366 -26.09 3.58 0.10
CA LEU A 366 -26.98 3.83 -1.03
C LEU A 366 -28.13 2.82 -0.95
N ALA A 367 -29.37 3.27 -1.19
CA ALA A 367 -30.50 2.37 -1.29
C ALA A 367 -30.19 1.29 -2.34
N ALA A 368 -30.40 0.01 -2.00
CA ALA A 368 -30.32 -1.05 -2.99
C ALA A 368 -31.44 -0.79 -4.02
N GLU A 369 -31.03 -0.54 -5.29
CA GLU A 369 -31.97 -0.50 -6.41
C GLU A 369 -32.48 -1.90 -6.75
#